data_772cf6a005e658c706119d80c241068b
#
_entry.id   772cf6a005e658c706119d80c241068b
#
_cell.length_a   1.000
_cell.length_b   1.000
_cell.length_c   1.000
_cell.angle_alpha   90.00
_cell.angle_beta   90.00
_cell.angle_gamma   90.00
#
_symmetry.space_group_name_H-M   'P 1'
#
loop_
_entity.id
_entity.type
_entity.pdbx_description
1 polymer ?
#
loop_
_entity_poly.entity_id
_entity_poly.type
_entity_poly.pdbx_seq_one_letter_code
_entity_poly.pdbx_strand_id
1 'polypeptide(L)'
;MFTAALSSGLLLPRSAPPLSATPIRMLTEEAALTPAPGESLRVEPLVDEGALVAQGQPLLRLRASPQIVLTAPMAGRLARIELAPGRRLVQAVIFHEGEARHEYPAPAAGPEGLRALMQGAGLWRLLRSRPFGQMPRVGETPAAILVMAADTSPGAPDPMQELRGREDDFGRGMAALASLTGALFLCGAEGLPAPPDTRRIACGRLHPQGLAGMQIHRHCPARIEAPVWDIHAGDVADLGALLVGGLLPETRLVQVSGAALRETRLVRCQPGADLRGLCRDIVKPGPHALLSGSALDGGPAQFLAPRDRQVTVRPLASGPARRHWFAAALRRAGRPLPVIPTAALDQALAGLPAAALVRALGAGDDESAIRLGALSLVEQDLALADYATAAEPPLSAQLRAILDRIEAAEVPA
;
A
#
# COMPACT_ATOMS: atom_id res chain seq x y z
N MET A 1 13.88 7.90 22.46
CA MET A 1 14.57 9.05 21.83
C MET A 1 14.07 9.20 20.41
N PHE A 2 13.55 10.37 19.99
CA PHE A 2 13.11 10.59 18.62
C PHE A 2 14.30 10.93 17.72
N THR A 3 14.34 10.31 16.56
CA THR A 3 15.29 10.70 15.51
C THR A 3 14.71 11.90 14.75
N ALA A 4 15.54 12.87 14.40
CA ALA A 4 15.12 14.10 13.72
C ALA A 4 14.40 13.78 12.40
N ALA A 5 13.33 14.53 12.11
CA ALA A 5 12.60 14.42 10.85
C ALA A 5 13.49 14.75 9.65
N LEU A 6 13.14 14.23 8.47
CA LEU A 6 13.73 14.64 7.19
C LEU A 6 13.49 16.13 6.97
N SER A 7 14.45 16.86 6.42
CA SER A 7 14.32 18.29 6.15
C SER A 7 13.81 18.61 4.73
N SER A 8 13.95 17.66 3.80
CA SER A 8 13.56 17.82 2.40
C SER A 8 12.17 17.29 2.12
N GLY A 9 11.51 17.82 1.09
CA GLY A 9 10.17 17.43 0.66
C GLY A 9 9.33 18.63 0.25
N LEU A 10 8.17 18.37 -0.32
CA LEU A 10 7.23 19.38 -0.79
C LEU A 10 5.94 19.32 0.03
N LEU A 11 5.41 20.49 0.38
CA LEU A 11 4.08 20.56 0.96
C LEU A 11 3.05 20.40 -0.16
N LEU A 12 2.43 19.24 -0.23
CA LEU A 12 1.36 18.98 -1.20
C LEU A 12 0.01 19.42 -0.66
N PRO A 13 -0.90 19.90 -1.55
CA PRO A 13 -2.25 20.24 -1.15
C PRO A 13 -2.96 19.03 -0.53
N ARG A 14 -3.44 19.16 0.69
CA ARG A 14 -4.27 18.15 1.34
C ARG A 14 -5.73 18.48 1.09
N SER A 15 -6.41 17.69 0.27
CA SER A 15 -7.87 17.71 0.16
C SER A 15 -8.52 16.85 1.24
N ALA A 16 -7.84 16.66 2.37
CA ALA A 16 -8.36 15.85 3.46
C ALA A 16 -9.39 16.63 4.27
N PRO A 17 -10.49 16.00 4.73
CA PRO A 17 -11.38 16.59 5.70
C PRO A 17 -10.60 16.94 6.99
N PRO A 18 -11.09 17.90 7.78
CA PRO A 18 -10.44 18.25 9.04
C PRO A 18 -10.37 17.02 9.96
N LEU A 19 -9.37 16.98 10.83
CA LEU A 19 -9.18 15.88 11.83
C LEU A 19 -10.42 15.65 12.71
N SER A 20 -11.29 16.64 12.84
CA SER A 20 -12.57 16.57 13.56
C SER A 20 -13.69 15.88 12.77
N ALA A 21 -13.51 15.63 11.47
CA ALA A 21 -14.56 14.99 10.68
C ALA A 21 -14.83 13.57 11.17
N THR A 22 -16.11 13.26 11.41
CA THR A 22 -16.54 11.91 11.74
C THR A 22 -16.64 11.08 10.48
N PRO A 23 -15.95 9.92 10.41
CA PRO A 23 -16.05 9.05 9.24
C PRO A 23 -17.48 8.51 9.07
N ILE A 24 -17.95 8.46 7.84
CA ILE A 24 -19.24 7.86 7.48
C ILE A 24 -19.03 6.35 7.31
N ARG A 25 -19.81 5.50 8.00
CA ARG A 25 -19.80 4.06 7.74
C ARG A 25 -20.54 3.79 6.42
N MET A 26 -19.84 3.21 5.45
CA MET A 26 -20.36 2.96 4.10
C MET A 26 -19.87 1.58 3.61
N LEU A 27 -20.73 0.58 3.67
CA LEU A 27 -20.46 -0.71 3.05
C LEU A 27 -21.00 -0.68 1.62
N THR A 28 -20.20 -1.12 0.67
CA THR A 28 -20.63 -1.26 -0.74
C THR A 28 -21.29 -2.61 -0.96
N GLU A 29 -22.18 -2.69 -1.94
CA GLU A 29 -22.91 -3.93 -2.30
C GLU A 29 -21.95 -5.03 -2.76
N GLU A 30 -20.81 -4.63 -3.34
CA GLU A 30 -19.77 -5.51 -3.84
C GLU A 30 -18.44 -5.21 -3.18
N ALA A 31 -17.64 -6.25 -2.98
CA ALA A 31 -16.21 -6.14 -2.66
C ALA A 31 -15.43 -7.22 -3.39
N ALA A 32 -14.14 -7.01 -3.59
CA ALA A 32 -13.30 -8.02 -4.21
C ALA A 32 -11.95 -8.20 -3.52
N LEU A 33 -11.47 -9.43 -3.58
CA LEU A 33 -10.05 -9.73 -3.39
C LEU A 33 -9.34 -9.51 -4.72
N THR A 34 -8.38 -8.60 -4.73
CA THR A 34 -7.52 -8.33 -5.88
C THR A 34 -6.05 -8.45 -5.47
N PRO A 35 -5.11 -8.80 -6.37
CA PRO A 35 -3.70 -8.61 -6.09
C PRO A 35 -3.37 -7.13 -5.89
N ALA A 36 -2.29 -6.82 -5.18
CA ALA A 36 -1.76 -5.47 -5.16
C ALA A 36 -1.17 -5.11 -6.55
N PRO A 37 -1.06 -3.82 -6.90
CA PRO A 37 -0.40 -3.41 -8.14
C PRO A 37 0.98 -4.05 -8.27
N GLY A 38 1.26 -4.66 -9.43
CA GLY A 38 2.53 -5.36 -9.68
C GLY A 38 2.65 -6.77 -9.07
N GLU A 39 1.71 -7.20 -8.22
CA GLU A 39 1.73 -8.49 -7.56
C GLU A 39 1.08 -9.58 -8.44
N SER A 40 1.68 -10.77 -8.52
CA SER A 40 1.16 -11.92 -9.26
C SER A 40 0.92 -13.10 -8.34
N LEU A 41 -0.31 -13.28 -7.89
CA LEU A 41 -0.72 -14.32 -6.95
C LEU A 41 -1.28 -15.54 -7.68
N ARG A 42 -0.60 -16.68 -7.62
CA ARG A 42 -1.14 -17.98 -8.07
C ARG A 42 -1.93 -18.59 -6.93
N VAL A 43 -3.22 -18.79 -7.13
CA VAL A 43 -4.14 -19.19 -6.07
C VAL A 43 -4.86 -20.50 -6.36
N GLU A 44 -5.39 -21.08 -5.29
CA GLU A 44 -6.30 -22.22 -5.30
C GLU A 44 -7.54 -21.85 -4.47
N PRO A 45 -8.76 -21.97 -5.03
CA PRO A 45 -9.98 -21.76 -4.28
C PRO A 45 -10.15 -22.79 -3.15
N LEU A 46 -10.61 -22.30 -2.00
CA LEU A 46 -11.02 -23.09 -0.84
C LEU A 46 -12.54 -23.21 -0.72
N VAL A 47 -13.26 -22.38 -1.47
CA VAL A 47 -14.73 -22.27 -1.47
C VAL A 47 -15.19 -22.16 -2.91
N ASP A 48 -16.31 -22.77 -3.24
CA ASP A 48 -16.91 -22.76 -4.58
C ASP A 48 -17.64 -21.43 -4.83
N GLU A 49 -17.73 -21.03 -6.11
CA GLU A 49 -18.60 -19.96 -6.55
C GLU A 49 -20.07 -20.23 -6.18
N GLY A 50 -20.80 -19.20 -5.79
CA GLY A 50 -22.17 -19.30 -5.30
C GLY A 50 -22.30 -19.58 -3.80
N ALA A 51 -21.24 -19.96 -3.09
CA ALA A 51 -21.31 -20.24 -1.66
C ALA A 51 -21.48 -18.96 -0.83
N LEU A 52 -22.22 -19.08 0.28
CA LEU A 52 -22.25 -18.07 1.33
C LEU A 52 -20.98 -18.16 2.18
N VAL A 53 -20.38 -17.01 2.44
CA VAL A 53 -19.13 -16.89 3.19
C VAL A 53 -19.27 -15.87 4.32
N ALA A 54 -18.61 -16.15 5.43
CA ALA A 54 -18.52 -15.21 6.54
C ALA A 54 -17.38 -14.18 6.32
N GLN A 55 -17.51 -12.98 6.84
CA GLN A 55 -16.43 -12.01 6.87
C GLN A 55 -15.22 -12.60 7.61
N GLY A 56 -14.04 -12.52 6.99
CA GLY A 56 -12.80 -13.13 7.51
C GLY A 56 -12.59 -14.59 7.11
N GLN A 57 -13.57 -15.28 6.54
CA GLN A 57 -13.41 -16.69 6.15
C GLN A 57 -12.35 -16.85 5.06
N PRO A 58 -11.43 -17.85 5.15
CA PRO A 58 -10.49 -18.19 4.09
C PRO A 58 -11.19 -18.56 2.78
N LEU A 59 -10.87 -17.87 1.69
CA LEU A 59 -11.46 -18.10 0.36
C LEU A 59 -10.48 -18.68 -0.65
N LEU A 60 -9.25 -18.21 -0.62
CA LEU A 60 -8.20 -18.59 -1.55
C LEU A 60 -6.92 -18.86 -0.78
N ARG A 61 -6.11 -19.83 -1.20
CA ARG A 61 -4.77 -20.04 -0.69
C ARG A 61 -3.73 -19.84 -1.79
N LEU A 62 -2.53 -19.41 -1.42
CA LEU A 62 -1.42 -19.31 -2.38
C LEU A 62 -0.89 -20.69 -2.70
N ARG A 63 -0.69 -20.99 -4.00
CA ARG A 63 -0.21 -22.31 -4.42
C ARG A 63 1.24 -22.60 -4.00
N ALA A 64 2.10 -21.58 -4.03
CA ALA A 64 3.49 -21.69 -3.61
C ALA A 64 3.68 -21.70 -2.08
N SER A 65 2.67 -21.20 -1.34
CA SER A 65 2.72 -21.05 0.13
C SER A 65 1.32 -21.28 0.70
N PRO A 66 0.85 -22.54 0.78
CA PRO A 66 -0.56 -22.87 1.09
C PRO A 66 -1.05 -22.39 2.46
N GLN A 67 -0.16 -22.07 3.39
CA GLN A 67 -0.48 -21.47 4.68
C GLN A 67 -0.91 -20.01 4.59
N ILE A 68 -0.56 -19.32 3.49
CA ILE A 68 -1.02 -17.94 3.27
C ILE A 68 -2.35 -18.00 2.54
N VAL A 69 -3.37 -17.45 3.19
CA VAL A 69 -4.71 -17.39 2.64
C VAL A 69 -5.15 -15.95 2.41
N LEU A 70 -6.10 -15.77 1.50
CA LEU A 70 -6.84 -14.54 1.28
C LEU A 70 -8.25 -14.76 1.80
N THR A 71 -8.73 -13.85 2.65
CA THR A 71 -9.98 -13.99 3.40
C THR A 71 -11.07 -13.07 2.88
N ALA A 72 -12.32 -13.46 3.06
CA ALA A 72 -13.48 -12.68 2.66
C ALA A 72 -13.47 -11.29 3.33
N PRO A 73 -13.51 -10.20 2.55
CA PRO A 73 -13.53 -8.85 3.11
C PRO A 73 -14.85 -8.48 3.81
N MET A 74 -15.93 -9.20 3.50
CA MET A 74 -17.25 -9.04 4.08
C MET A 74 -18.02 -10.35 4.04
N ALA A 75 -19.08 -10.46 4.81
CA ALA A 75 -20.06 -11.55 4.70
C ALA A 75 -20.84 -11.41 3.38
N GLY A 76 -21.14 -12.54 2.73
CA GLY A 76 -21.87 -12.47 1.49
C GLY A 76 -21.77 -13.72 0.63
N ARG A 77 -22.17 -13.59 -0.60
CA ARG A 77 -22.10 -14.65 -1.61
C ARG A 77 -20.90 -14.47 -2.51
N LEU A 78 -20.03 -15.47 -2.58
CA LEU A 78 -18.91 -15.49 -3.52
C LEU A 78 -19.47 -15.63 -4.95
N ALA A 79 -19.49 -14.52 -5.67
CA ALA A 79 -20.13 -14.46 -6.99
C ALA A 79 -19.30 -15.10 -8.09
N ARG A 80 -17.98 -14.81 -8.09
CA ARG A 80 -17.04 -15.39 -9.06
C ARG A 80 -15.60 -15.27 -8.60
N ILE A 81 -14.78 -16.17 -9.13
CA ILE A 81 -13.31 -16.15 -9.02
C ILE A 81 -12.73 -16.06 -10.42
N GLU A 82 -12.19 -14.92 -10.79
CA GLU A 82 -11.59 -14.70 -12.09
C GLU A 82 -10.08 -14.97 -12.03
N LEU A 83 -9.61 -15.91 -12.84
CA LEU A 83 -8.22 -16.33 -12.91
C LEU A 83 -7.67 -16.14 -14.32
N ALA A 84 -6.51 -15.51 -14.44
CA ALA A 84 -5.71 -15.48 -15.66
C ALA A 84 -4.95 -16.80 -15.86
N PRO A 85 -4.37 -17.06 -17.05
CA PRO A 85 -3.56 -18.23 -17.32
C PRO A 85 -2.51 -18.49 -16.24
N GLY A 86 -2.32 -19.75 -15.86
CA GLY A 86 -1.46 -20.17 -14.75
C GLY A 86 -2.07 -19.98 -13.36
N ARG A 87 -3.40 -19.86 -13.28
CA ARG A 87 -4.18 -19.67 -12.04
C ARG A 87 -3.80 -18.39 -11.29
N ARG A 88 -3.43 -17.35 -12.00
CA ARG A 88 -3.14 -16.04 -11.43
C ARG A 88 -4.44 -15.32 -11.09
N LEU A 89 -4.59 -14.90 -9.85
CA LEU A 89 -5.76 -14.15 -9.40
C LEU A 89 -5.88 -12.82 -10.18
N VAL A 90 -7.04 -12.61 -10.78
CA VAL A 90 -7.47 -11.29 -11.28
C VAL A 90 -8.32 -10.65 -10.22
N GLN A 91 -9.41 -11.31 -9.82
CA GLN A 91 -10.28 -10.88 -8.74
C GLN A 91 -11.15 -12.03 -8.22
N ALA A 92 -11.59 -11.94 -6.97
CA ALA A 92 -12.67 -12.76 -6.43
C ALA A 92 -13.73 -11.82 -5.84
N VAL A 93 -14.91 -11.80 -6.44
CA VAL A 93 -15.99 -10.83 -6.15
C VAL A 93 -16.99 -11.46 -5.21
N ILE A 94 -17.36 -10.72 -4.16
CA ILE A 94 -18.36 -11.08 -3.17
C ILE A 94 -19.48 -10.04 -3.21
N PHE A 95 -20.74 -10.48 -3.23
CA PHE A 95 -21.91 -9.64 -2.99
C PHE A 95 -22.28 -9.71 -1.52
N HIS A 96 -22.54 -8.55 -0.93
CA HIS A 96 -22.91 -8.45 0.48
C HIS A 96 -24.22 -9.19 0.76
N GLU A 97 -24.18 -10.16 1.68
CA GLU A 97 -25.35 -10.91 2.14
C GLU A 97 -25.11 -11.40 3.57
N GLY A 98 -25.91 -10.92 4.53
CA GLY A 98 -25.81 -11.29 5.92
C GLY A 98 -24.70 -10.59 6.70
N GLU A 99 -24.44 -11.05 7.92
CA GLU A 99 -23.49 -10.46 8.88
C GLU A 99 -22.60 -11.52 9.54
N ALA A 100 -22.49 -12.71 8.94
CA ALA A 100 -21.71 -13.81 9.50
C ALA A 100 -20.21 -13.42 9.57
N ARG A 101 -19.58 -13.77 10.69
CA ARG A 101 -18.15 -13.51 10.92
C ARG A 101 -17.42 -14.79 11.25
N HIS A 102 -16.21 -14.92 10.69
CA HIS A 102 -15.34 -16.05 10.96
C HIS A 102 -14.47 -15.73 12.17
N GLU A 103 -14.53 -16.60 13.20
CA GLU A 103 -13.74 -16.48 14.42
C GLU A 103 -12.47 -17.31 14.30
N TYR A 104 -11.35 -16.70 14.64
CA TYR A 104 -10.05 -17.34 14.69
C TYR A 104 -9.71 -17.75 16.12
N PRO A 105 -9.14 -18.94 16.32
CA PRO A 105 -8.64 -19.33 17.61
C PRO A 105 -7.45 -18.47 18.05
N ALA A 106 -7.25 -18.34 19.35
CA ALA A 106 -6.06 -17.69 19.87
C ALA A 106 -4.80 -18.38 19.32
N PRO A 107 -3.78 -17.60 18.88
CA PRO A 107 -2.58 -18.20 18.35
C PRO A 107 -1.80 -19.00 19.40
N ALA A 108 -1.05 -19.97 18.97
CA ALA A 108 -0.03 -20.59 19.81
C ALA A 108 0.98 -19.54 20.28
N ALA A 109 1.57 -19.73 21.45
CA ALA A 109 2.54 -18.80 22.00
C ALA A 109 3.79 -18.67 21.12
N GLY A 110 4.34 -17.45 21.06
CA GLY A 110 5.58 -17.17 20.36
C GLY A 110 5.42 -16.71 18.91
N PRO A 111 6.55 -16.38 18.27
CA PRO A 111 6.56 -15.78 16.93
C PRO A 111 5.96 -16.68 15.84
N GLU A 112 6.13 -17.99 15.94
CA GLU A 112 5.57 -18.94 14.94
C GLU A 112 4.04 -18.99 15.01
N GLY A 113 3.46 -18.97 16.19
CA GLY A 113 1.99 -18.91 16.36
C GLY A 113 1.42 -17.61 15.80
N LEU A 114 2.10 -16.49 16.03
CA LEU A 114 1.73 -15.21 15.46
C LEU A 114 1.81 -15.22 13.92
N ARG A 115 2.89 -15.78 13.34
CA ARG A 115 3.03 -15.94 11.90
C ARG A 115 1.89 -16.76 11.32
N ALA A 116 1.61 -17.91 11.92
CA ALA A 116 0.53 -18.78 11.47
C ALA A 116 -0.83 -18.09 11.51
N LEU A 117 -1.12 -17.32 12.58
CA LEU A 117 -2.34 -16.52 12.65
C LEU A 117 -2.41 -15.47 11.55
N MET A 118 -1.36 -14.67 11.37
CA MET A 118 -1.34 -13.62 10.35
C MET A 118 -1.48 -14.19 8.92
N GLN A 119 -0.85 -15.33 8.64
CA GLN A 119 -0.94 -16.04 7.37
C GLN A 119 -2.34 -16.61 7.13
N GLY A 120 -2.90 -17.27 8.14
CA GLY A 120 -4.23 -17.87 8.09
C GLY A 120 -5.39 -16.86 8.12
N ALA A 121 -5.19 -15.69 8.71
CA ALA A 121 -6.21 -14.63 8.79
C ALA A 121 -6.12 -13.59 7.66
N GLY A 122 -5.24 -13.79 6.67
CA GLY A 122 -5.12 -12.86 5.54
C GLY A 122 -4.43 -11.53 5.85
N LEU A 123 -3.88 -11.36 7.08
CA LEU A 123 -3.15 -10.13 7.46
C LEU A 123 -1.72 -10.11 6.90
N TRP A 124 -1.16 -11.28 6.55
CA TRP A 124 0.19 -11.40 6.03
C TRP A 124 0.44 -10.55 4.79
N ARG A 125 -0.54 -10.44 3.90
CA ARG A 125 -0.47 -9.64 2.68
C ARG A 125 -0.42 -8.12 2.91
N LEU A 126 -0.71 -7.65 4.12
CA LEU A 126 -0.64 -6.23 4.48
C LEU A 126 0.78 -5.81 4.84
N LEU A 127 1.64 -6.78 5.20
CA LEU A 127 3.08 -6.57 5.28
C LEU A 127 3.67 -6.39 3.87
N ARG A 128 4.65 -5.50 3.76
CA ARG A 128 5.40 -5.31 2.53
C ARG A 128 6.89 -5.46 2.83
N SER A 129 7.55 -6.40 2.16
CA SER A 129 8.97 -6.66 2.33
C SER A 129 9.80 -5.88 1.30
N ARG A 130 10.79 -5.17 1.77
CA ARG A 130 11.85 -4.57 0.94
C ARG A 130 13.04 -5.51 0.93
N PRO A 131 13.71 -5.70 -0.22
CA PRO A 131 13.79 -4.77 -1.35
C PRO A 131 12.69 -4.86 -2.42
N PHE A 132 11.96 -5.95 -2.52
CA PHE A 132 11.13 -6.20 -3.72
C PHE A 132 9.70 -5.62 -3.65
N GLY A 133 9.27 -5.16 -2.48
CA GLY A 133 7.96 -4.53 -2.28
C GLY A 133 6.78 -5.51 -2.28
N GLN A 134 7.07 -6.80 -2.27
CA GLN A 134 6.07 -7.87 -2.25
C GLN A 134 5.68 -8.24 -0.82
N MET A 135 4.70 -9.13 -0.69
CA MET A 135 4.38 -9.80 0.56
C MET A 135 5.58 -10.62 1.03
N PRO A 136 5.93 -10.63 2.34
CA PRO A 136 7.05 -11.40 2.85
C PRO A 136 6.91 -12.89 2.53
N ARG A 137 8.03 -13.57 2.24
CA ARG A 137 8.04 -15.02 2.10
C ARG A 137 7.76 -15.68 3.43
N VAL A 138 7.19 -16.89 3.41
CA VAL A 138 6.78 -17.60 4.63
C VAL A 138 7.88 -17.74 5.67
N GLY A 139 9.09 -18.10 5.25
CA GLY A 139 10.25 -18.27 6.13
C GLY A 139 11.11 -17.00 6.31
N GLU A 140 10.71 -15.89 5.71
CA GLU A 140 11.49 -14.66 5.75
C GLU A 140 11.52 -14.08 7.17
N THR A 141 12.69 -13.72 7.64
CA THR A 141 12.88 -13.04 8.93
C THR A 141 13.29 -11.59 8.68
N PRO A 142 12.51 -10.60 9.12
CA PRO A 142 12.85 -9.21 8.90
C PRO A 142 14.00 -8.76 9.80
N ALA A 143 14.98 -8.05 9.25
CA ALA A 143 16.01 -7.35 10.02
C ALA A 143 15.40 -6.20 10.83
N ALA A 144 14.33 -5.60 10.31
CA ALA A 144 13.55 -4.59 11.01
C ALA A 144 12.10 -4.59 10.52
N ILE A 145 11.17 -4.12 11.36
CA ILE A 145 9.79 -3.80 10.97
C ILE A 145 9.54 -2.31 11.20
N LEU A 146 9.06 -1.62 10.17
CA LEU A 146 8.69 -0.21 10.23
C LEU A 146 7.16 -0.08 10.22
N VAL A 147 6.60 0.44 11.30
CA VAL A 147 5.18 0.77 11.40
C VAL A 147 4.96 2.22 11.02
N MET A 148 4.12 2.46 10.01
CA MET A 148 3.81 3.78 9.50
C MET A 148 2.52 4.32 10.12
N ALA A 149 2.66 5.24 11.09
CA ALA A 149 1.58 6.03 11.66
C ALA A 149 1.55 7.46 11.09
N ALA A 150 2.11 7.65 9.92
CA ALA A 150 2.09 8.88 9.13
C ALA A 150 1.95 8.53 7.66
N ASP A 151 1.23 9.37 6.93
CA ASP A 151 1.16 9.35 5.47
C ASP A 151 1.12 10.80 4.97
N THR A 152 2.01 11.14 4.03
CA THR A 152 2.06 12.47 3.43
C THR A 152 1.60 12.49 1.98
N SER A 153 1.06 11.38 1.47
CA SER A 153 0.50 11.28 0.12
C SER A 153 -0.67 12.27 -0.05
N PRO A 154 -0.83 12.88 -1.23
CA PRO A 154 -1.92 13.83 -1.45
C PRO A 154 -3.27 13.13 -1.30
N GLY A 155 -4.10 13.62 -0.37
CA GLY A 155 -5.42 13.04 -0.10
C GLY A 155 -5.41 11.81 0.82
N ALA A 156 -4.30 11.44 1.41
CA ALA A 156 -4.28 10.36 2.40
C ALA A 156 -5.04 10.75 3.68
N PRO A 157 -5.83 9.83 4.28
CA PRO A 157 -6.38 10.03 5.60
C PRO A 157 -5.25 10.07 6.63
N ASP A 158 -5.47 10.81 7.72
CA ASP A 158 -4.51 10.80 8.83
C ASP A 158 -4.62 9.47 9.58
N PRO A 159 -3.54 8.67 9.68
CA PRO A 159 -3.58 7.41 10.43
C PRO A 159 -4.04 7.56 11.87
N MET A 160 -3.85 8.73 12.49
CA MET A 160 -4.34 9.01 13.85
C MET A 160 -5.88 9.02 13.94
N GLN A 161 -6.59 9.32 12.84
CA GLN A 161 -8.05 9.19 12.82
C GLN A 161 -8.50 7.72 12.78
N GLU A 162 -7.73 6.86 12.15
CA GLU A 162 -8.00 5.42 12.13
C GLU A 162 -7.75 4.78 13.50
N LEU A 163 -6.74 5.24 14.22
CA LEU A 163 -6.34 4.72 15.53
C LEU A 163 -7.20 5.25 16.68
N ARG A 164 -7.98 6.31 16.48
CA ARG A 164 -8.79 6.90 17.55
C ARG A 164 -9.74 5.88 18.16
N GLY A 165 -9.60 5.67 19.48
CA GLY A 165 -10.35 4.67 20.25
C GLY A 165 -9.90 3.22 20.00
N ARG A 166 -8.74 3.04 19.34
CA ARG A 166 -8.13 1.74 19.07
C ARG A 166 -6.65 1.69 19.53
N GLU A 167 -6.29 2.60 20.41
CA GLU A 167 -4.91 2.74 20.90
C GLU A 167 -4.44 1.47 21.62
N ASP A 168 -5.32 0.80 22.35
CA ASP A 168 -5.01 -0.46 23.03
C ASP A 168 -4.80 -1.60 22.02
N ASP A 169 -5.63 -1.67 20.97
CA ASP A 169 -5.43 -2.64 19.89
C ASP A 169 -4.10 -2.40 19.19
N PHE A 170 -3.80 -1.15 18.89
CA PHE A 170 -2.53 -0.78 18.30
C PHE A 170 -1.34 -1.20 19.17
N GLY A 171 -1.39 -0.91 20.48
CA GLY A 171 -0.36 -1.30 21.43
C GLY A 171 -0.13 -2.83 21.49
N ARG A 172 -1.21 -3.61 21.46
CA ARG A 172 -1.15 -5.08 21.39
C ARG A 172 -0.52 -5.57 20.10
N GLY A 173 -0.93 -4.99 18.95
CA GLY A 173 -0.33 -5.29 17.65
C GLY A 173 1.16 -4.95 17.60
N MET A 174 1.58 -3.82 18.17
CA MET A 174 2.99 -3.44 18.29
C MET A 174 3.78 -4.44 19.13
N ALA A 175 3.25 -4.86 20.26
CA ALA A 175 3.87 -5.87 21.11
C ALA A 175 4.00 -7.23 20.41
N ALA A 176 2.99 -7.62 19.62
CA ALA A 176 3.05 -8.82 18.80
C ALA A 176 4.15 -8.73 17.73
N LEU A 177 4.20 -7.65 16.95
CA LEU A 177 5.21 -7.46 15.91
C LEU A 177 6.64 -7.42 16.47
N ALA A 178 6.84 -6.92 17.69
CA ALA A 178 8.13 -6.93 18.37
C ALA A 178 8.71 -8.35 18.54
N SER A 179 7.85 -9.38 18.59
CA SER A 179 8.31 -10.78 18.68
C SER A 179 8.87 -11.32 17.35
N LEU A 180 8.61 -10.65 16.22
CA LEU A 180 9.04 -11.09 14.89
C LEU A 180 10.39 -10.48 14.46
N THR A 181 10.88 -9.47 15.17
CA THR A 181 12.09 -8.73 14.77
C THR A 181 12.88 -8.26 15.98
N GLY A 182 14.20 -8.16 15.82
CA GLY A 182 15.08 -7.51 16.81
C GLY A 182 15.06 -5.97 16.76
N ALA A 183 14.40 -5.37 15.77
CA ALA A 183 14.35 -3.92 15.58
C ALA A 183 12.99 -3.45 15.09
N LEU A 184 12.18 -2.90 16.00
CA LEU A 184 10.88 -2.32 15.69
C LEU A 184 10.97 -0.80 15.64
N PHE A 185 10.47 -0.22 14.56
CA PHE A 185 10.40 1.23 14.34
C PHE A 185 8.95 1.69 14.27
N LEU A 186 8.67 2.85 14.81
CA LEU A 186 7.38 3.55 14.70
C LEU A 186 7.61 4.95 14.12
N CYS A 187 7.11 5.19 12.92
CA CYS A 187 7.19 6.49 12.26
C CYS A 187 5.86 7.23 12.36
N GLY A 188 5.87 8.43 12.92
CA GLY A 188 4.69 9.30 12.99
C GLY A 188 4.41 9.87 14.37
N ALA A 189 3.15 9.85 14.79
CA ALA A 189 2.65 10.60 15.91
C ALA A 189 3.28 10.20 17.27
N GLU A 190 3.52 11.22 18.09
CA GLU A 190 3.90 11.06 19.48
C GLU A 190 2.73 10.50 20.31
N GLY A 191 3.05 9.77 21.36
CA GLY A 191 2.05 9.30 22.34
C GLY A 191 1.38 7.97 22.02
N LEU A 192 1.60 7.37 20.84
CA LEU A 192 1.08 6.03 20.57
C LEU A 192 1.76 4.97 21.44
N PRO A 193 1.00 3.99 21.98
CA PRO A 193 1.57 2.92 22.79
C PRO A 193 2.48 2.02 21.94
N ALA A 194 3.64 1.70 22.45
CA ALA A 194 4.59 0.79 21.81
C ALA A 194 5.54 0.19 22.86
N PRO A 195 6.13 -0.99 22.61
CA PRO A 195 7.15 -1.58 23.46
C PRO A 195 8.30 -0.61 23.75
N PRO A 196 8.95 -0.71 24.94
CA PRO A 196 10.01 0.24 25.37
C PRO A 196 11.17 0.36 24.38
N ASP A 197 11.55 -0.73 23.72
CA ASP A 197 12.68 -0.78 22.79
C ASP A 197 12.33 -0.30 21.38
N THR A 198 11.08 0.15 21.16
CA THR A 198 10.66 0.68 19.87
C THR A 198 11.38 1.98 19.54
N ARG A 199 12.05 2.02 18.38
CA ARG A 199 12.70 3.21 17.86
C ARG A 199 11.68 4.14 17.23
N ARG A 200 11.52 5.34 17.79
CA ARG A 200 10.53 6.31 17.29
C ARG A 200 11.16 7.26 16.30
N ILE A 201 10.51 7.46 15.17
CA ILE A 201 10.93 8.34 14.09
C ILE A 201 9.90 9.47 13.98
N ALA A 202 10.36 10.70 14.09
CA ALA A 202 9.52 11.87 13.84
C ALA A 202 9.28 12.01 12.34
N CYS A 203 8.01 12.14 11.94
CA CYS A 203 7.63 12.38 10.56
C CYS A 203 7.13 13.82 10.40
N GLY A 204 7.69 14.53 9.43
CA GLY A 204 7.24 15.86 9.05
C GLY A 204 5.98 15.82 8.18
N ARG A 205 5.53 17.02 7.76
CA ARG A 205 4.34 17.20 6.91
C ARG A 205 4.65 17.25 5.42
N LEU A 206 5.93 17.22 5.05
CA LEU A 206 6.38 17.32 3.67
C LEU A 206 6.35 15.93 3.02
N HIS A 207 5.79 15.83 1.83
CA HIS A 207 5.87 14.62 1.03
C HIS A 207 7.24 14.58 0.33
N PRO A 208 7.94 13.45 0.29
CA PRO A 208 7.52 12.08 0.60
C PRO A 208 7.94 11.56 1.99
N GLN A 209 8.10 12.43 3.00
CA GLN A 209 8.57 12.01 4.34
C GLN A 209 7.69 10.93 5.00
N GLY A 210 6.39 10.91 4.70
CA GLY A 210 5.45 9.90 5.19
C GLY A 210 5.40 8.62 4.36
N LEU A 211 6.35 8.40 3.44
CA LEU A 211 6.47 7.14 2.73
C LEU A 211 7.51 6.24 3.40
N ALA A 212 7.19 4.95 3.47
CA ALA A 212 8.03 3.98 4.15
C ALA A 212 9.44 3.88 3.57
N GLY A 213 9.60 3.95 2.23
CA GLY A 213 10.90 3.85 1.59
C GLY A 213 11.90 4.91 2.01
N MET A 214 11.44 6.15 2.19
CA MET A 214 12.29 7.25 2.65
C MET A 214 12.79 7.02 4.07
N GLN A 215 11.93 6.51 4.94
CA GLN A 215 12.26 6.23 6.33
C GLN A 215 13.14 4.98 6.46
N ILE A 216 12.85 3.93 5.68
CA ILE A 216 13.66 2.71 5.63
C ILE A 216 15.08 3.04 5.15
N HIS A 217 15.21 3.77 4.03
CA HIS A 217 16.52 4.16 3.52
C HIS A 217 17.37 4.85 4.57
N ARG A 218 16.78 5.73 5.38
CA ARG A 218 17.50 6.54 6.36
C ARG A 218 17.82 5.80 7.66
N HIS A 219 16.89 4.95 8.16
CA HIS A 219 16.96 4.45 9.53
C HIS A 219 17.26 2.95 9.62
N CYS A 220 16.89 2.17 8.62
CA CYS A 220 17.07 0.72 8.55
C CYS A 220 17.19 0.25 7.10
N PRO A 221 18.24 0.67 6.35
CA PRO A 221 18.33 0.38 4.91
C PRO A 221 18.17 -1.11 4.60
N ALA A 222 17.26 -1.41 3.67
CA ALA A 222 17.00 -2.78 3.24
C ALA A 222 18.16 -3.32 2.41
N ARG A 223 18.43 -4.63 2.57
CA ARG A 223 19.39 -5.41 1.81
C ARG A 223 18.76 -6.74 1.44
N ILE A 224 19.34 -7.44 0.49
CA ILE A 224 18.86 -8.75 0.06
C ILE A 224 18.88 -9.73 1.24
N GLU A 225 19.98 -9.77 2.00
CA GLU A 225 20.15 -10.66 3.15
C GLU A 225 19.52 -10.12 4.45
N ALA A 226 19.07 -8.86 4.43
CA ALA A 226 18.47 -8.18 5.58
C ALA A 226 17.21 -7.43 5.16
N PRO A 227 16.13 -8.16 4.84
CA PRO A 227 14.87 -7.56 4.41
C PRO A 227 14.25 -6.73 5.53
N VAL A 228 13.57 -5.67 5.15
CA VAL A 228 12.85 -4.78 6.07
C VAL A 228 11.37 -4.80 5.68
N TRP A 229 10.52 -5.05 6.67
CA TRP A 229 9.08 -5.01 6.45
C TRP A 229 8.50 -3.65 6.81
N ASP A 230 7.51 -3.21 6.05
CA ASP A 230 6.68 -2.07 6.44
C ASP A 230 5.20 -2.46 6.52
N ILE A 231 4.49 -1.80 7.42
CA ILE A 231 3.06 -1.99 7.66
C ILE A 231 2.40 -0.68 8.10
N HIS A 232 1.15 -0.48 7.71
CA HIS A 232 0.37 0.67 8.13
C HIS A 232 -0.14 0.50 9.57
N ALA A 233 -0.18 1.59 10.35
CA ALA A 233 -0.59 1.57 11.76
C ALA A 233 -2.01 1.03 11.98
N GLY A 234 -2.95 1.30 11.05
CA GLY A 234 -4.30 0.73 11.10
C GLY A 234 -4.31 -0.79 11.01
N ASP A 235 -3.43 -1.39 10.19
CA ASP A 235 -3.31 -2.85 10.04
C ASP A 235 -2.69 -3.48 11.30
N VAL A 236 -1.83 -2.73 12.00
CA VAL A 236 -1.30 -3.15 13.32
C VAL A 236 -2.40 -3.17 14.37
N ALA A 237 -3.30 -2.18 14.36
CA ALA A 237 -4.47 -2.19 15.25
C ALA A 237 -5.44 -3.32 14.88
N ASP A 238 -5.58 -3.67 13.59
CA ASP A 238 -6.38 -4.82 13.15
C ASP A 238 -5.81 -6.14 13.68
N LEU A 239 -4.49 -6.30 13.68
CA LEU A 239 -3.80 -7.43 14.29
C LEU A 239 -4.08 -7.50 15.81
N GLY A 240 -3.97 -6.36 16.51
CA GLY A 240 -4.23 -6.32 17.96
C GLY A 240 -5.68 -6.65 18.31
N ALA A 241 -6.64 -6.21 17.53
CA ALA A 241 -8.05 -6.56 17.69
C ALA A 241 -8.30 -8.06 17.45
N LEU A 242 -7.68 -8.64 16.42
CA LEU A 242 -7.75 -10.07 16.12
C LEU A 242 -7.19 -10.92 17.27
N LEU A 243 -6.08 -10.52 17.89
CA LEU A 243 -5.44 -11.24 18.98
C LEU A 243 -6.32 -11.34 20.24
N VAL A 244 -7.23 -10.40 20.46
CA VAL A 244 -8.12 -10.37 21.64
C VAL A 244 -9.48 -10.95 21.31
N GLY A 245 -10.07 -10.50 20.19
CA GLY A 245 -11.45 -10.82 19.85
C GLY A 245 -11.62 -12.03 18.94
N GLY A 246 -10.53 -12.57 18.39
CA GLY A 246 -10.61 -13.64 17.37
C GLY A 246 -11.25 -13.20 16.05
N LEU A 247 -11.61 -11.93 15.90
CA LEU A 247 -12.37 -11.41 14.77
C LEU A 247 -11.59 -10.31 14.05
N LEU A 248 -11.52 -10.39 12.72
CA LEU A 248 -11.00 -9.30 11.92
C LEU A 248 -11.94 -8.08 11.96
N PRO A 249 -11.43 -6.85 12.05
CA PRO A 249 -12.25 -5.66 11.87
C PRO A 249 -12.93 -5.65 10.50
N GLU A 250 -14.20 -5.26 10.49
CA GLU A 250 -15.02 -5.26 9.28
C GLU A 250 -14.66 -4.13 8.32
N THR A 251 -14.21 -3.00 8.86
CA THR A 251 -13.99 -1.79 8.08
C THR A 251 -12.64 -1.15 8.38
N ARG A 252 -12.14 -0.44 7.37
CA ARG A 252 -10.96 0.43 7.46
C ARG A 252 -11.31 1.87 7.08
N LEU A 253 -10.47 2.81 7.50
CA LEU A 253 -10.64 4.21 7.15
C LEU A 253 -10.11 4.47 5.74
N VAL A 254 -10.93 5.11 4.91
CA VAL A 254 -10.59 5.43 3.51
C VAL A 254 -11.01 6.85 3.19
N GLN A 255 -10.10 7.59 2.55
CA GLN A 255 -10.37 8.92 2.03
C GLN A 255 -10.82 8.83 0.57
N VAL A 256 -11.99 9.39 0.26
CA VAL A 256 -12.50 9.54 -1.10
C VAL A 256 -12.35 10.98 -1.52
N SER A 257 -11.49 11.26 -2.52
CA SER A 257 -11.12 12.62 -2.93
C SER A 257 -10.90 12.72 -4.44
N GLY A 258 -10.77 13.93 -4.96
CA GLY A 258 -10.40 14.14 -6.36
C GLY A 258 -11.17 15.26 -7.04
N ALA A 259 -10.61 15.80 -8.12
CA ALA A 259 -11.15 16.96 -8.84
C ALA A 259 -12.50 16.70 -9.53
N ALA A 260 -12.82 15.42 -9.82
CA ALA A 260 -14.10 15.03 -10.39
C ALA A 260 -15.20 14.82 -9.33
N LEU A 261 -14.94 15.07 -8.07
CA LEU A 261 -15.94 14.97 -7.00
C LEU A 261 -16.49 16.35 -6.62
N ARG A 262 -17.74 16.37 -6.14
CA ARG A 262 -18.41 17.56 -5.57
C ARG A 262 -17.91 17.85 -4.17
N GLU A 263 -17.56 16.80 -3.42
CA GLU A 263 -17.07 16.86 -2.06
C GLU A 263 -16.05 15.76 -1.79
N THR A 264 -15.26 15.92 -0.75
CA THR A 264 -14.35 14.89 -0.25
C THR A 264 -15.02 14.20 0.93
N ARG A 265 -14.93 12.87 0.99
CA ARG A 265 -15.51 12.06 2.06
C ARG A 265 -14.45 11.24 2.78
N LEU A 266 -14.60 11.15 4.09
CA LEU A 266 -13.88 10.19 4.92
C LEU A 266 -14.86 9.08 5.28
N VAL A 267 -14.57 7.85 4.87
CA VAL A 267 -15.47 6.72 5.05
C VAL A 267 -14.81 5.57 5.79
N ARG A 268 -15.61 4.80 6.52
CA ARG A 268 -15.24 3.45 6.97
C ARG A 268 -15.95 2.45 6.08
N CYS A 269 -15.18 1.77 5.24
CA CYS A 269 -15.68 0.75 4.33
C CYS A 269 -14.94 -0.58 4.49
N GLN A 270 -15.50 -1.67 3.99
CA GLN A 270 -14.85 -2.96 3.98
C GLN A 270 -13.58 -2.95 3.10
N PRO A 271 -12.59 -3.80 3.38
CA PRO A 271 -11.47 -4.03 2.46
C PRO A 271 -11.99 -4.45 1.07
N GLY A 272 -11.30 -4.03 0.01
CA GLY A 272 -11.72 -4.37 -1.35
C GLY A 272 -13.05 -3.78 -1.81
N ALA A 273 -13.53 -2.69 -1.19
CA ALA A 273 -14.79 -2.02 -1.52
C ALA A 273 -14.86 -1.60 -3.00
N ASP A 274 -16.05 -1.65 -3.61
CA ASP A 274 -16.29 -1.12 -4.95
C ASP A 274 -16.15 0.40 -4.97
N LEU A 275 -15.23 0.91 -5.81
CA LEU A 275 -14.95 2.33 -5.91
C LEU A 275 -16.13 3.14 -6.45
N ARG A 276 -16.98 2.54 -7.31
CA ARG A 276 -18.17 3.20 -7.81
C ARG A 276 -19.19 3.40 -6.70
N GLY A 277 -19.36 2.35 -5.86
CA GLY A 277 -20.23 2.43 -4.69
C GLY A 277 -19.81 3.54 -3.73
N LEU A 278 -18.50 3.66 -3.43
CA LEU A 278 -17.99 4.71 -2.57
C LEU A 278 -18.15 6.14 -3.12
N CYS A 279 -18.25 6.28 -4.45
CA CYS A 279 -18.31 7.58 -5.13
C CYS A 279 -19.73 7.96 -5.63
N ARG A 280 -20.71 7.06 -5.52
CA ARG A 280 -21.98 7.07 -6.23
C ARG A 280 -22.66 8.45 -6.33
N ASP A 281 -22.84 9.16 -5.23
CA ASP A 281 -23.64 10.38 -5.18
C ASP A 281 -22.84 11.67 -5.29
N ILE A 282 -21.52 11.58 -5.36
CA ILE A 282 -20.63 12.73 -5.27
C ILE A 282 -19.83 13.01 -6.53
N VAL A 283 -19.89 12.14 -7.52
CA VAL A 283 -19.21 12.35 -8.81
C VAL A 283 -19.88 13.46 -9.59
N LYS A 284 -19.07 14.39 -10.14
CA LYS A 284 -19.53 15.40 -11.09
C LYS A 284 -19.86 14.77 -12.43
N PRO A 285 -20.84 15.31 -13.19
CA PRO A 285 -21.08 14.87 -14.57
C PRO A 285 -19.82 15.00 -15.43
N GLY A 286 -19.59 14.02 -16.30
CA GLY A 286 -18.48 14.00 -17.25
C GLY A 286 -17.63 12.75 -17.16
N PRO A 287 -16.76 12.51 -18.15
CA PRO A 287 -15.87 11.37 -18.14
C PRO A 287 -14.82 11.48 -17.01
N HIS A 288 -14.66 10.41 -16.25
CA HIS A 288 -13.73 10.36 -15.11
C HIS A 288 -13.11 8.98 -14.98
N ALA A 289 -12.00 8.89 -14.28
CA ALA A 289 -11.35 7.66 -13.87
C ALA A 289 -11.39 7.53 -12.35
N LEU A 290 -11.68 6.32 -11.88
CA LEU A 290 -11.59 5.90 -10.49
C LEU A 290 -10.22 5.27 -10.29
N LEU A 291 -9.47 5.77 -9.31
CA LEU A 291 -8.15 5.27 -8.97
C LEU A 291 -8.18 4.70 -7.55
N SER A 292 -7.61 3.52 -7.36
CA SER A 292 -7.19 3.07 -6.04
C SER A 292 -5.83 3.67 -5.75
N GLY A 293 -5.67 4.34 -4.61
CA GLY A 293 -4.47 5.08 -4.27
C GLY A 293 -4.57 6.59 -4.47
N SER A 294 -3.42 7.27 -4.37
CA SER A 294 -3.33 8.72 -4.45
C SER A 294 -3.40 9.26 -5.90
N ALA A 295 -3.43 10.57 -6.02
CA ALA A 295 -3.33 11.23 -7.32
C ALA A 295 -1.95 11.06 -7.98
N LEU A 296 -0.91 10.67 -7.23
CA LEU A 296 0.45 10.47 -7.71
C LEU A 296 0.70 9.01 -8.13
N ASP A 297 0.36 8.06 -7.30
CA ASP A 297 0.69 6.63 -7.43
C ASP A 297 -0.52 5.72 -7.70
N GLY A 298 -1.74 6.25 -7.54
CA GLY A 298 -2.96 5.48 -7.73
C GLY A 298 -3.17 5.01 -9.18
N GLY A 299 -3.58 3.77 -9.33
CA GLY A 299 -3.92 3.14 -10.62
C GLY A 299 -5.43 3.03 -10.87
N PRO A 300 -5.88 3.00 -12.15
CA PRO A 300 -7.28 2.72 -12.47
C PRO A 300 -7.72 1.38 -11.89
N ALA A 301 -8.83 1.38 -11.14
CA ALA A 301 -9.32 0.19 -10.47
C ALA A 301 -10.85 0.21 -10.34
N GLN A 302 -11.43 -0.98 -10.24
CA GLN A 302 -12.83 -1.16 -9.87
C GLN A 302 -12.96 -1.28 -8.34
N PHE A 303 -12.03 -1.93 -7.69
CA PHE A 303 -12.02 -2.22 -6.27
C PHE A 303 -10.82 -1.61 -5.56
N LEU A 304 -10.97 -1.33 -4.28
CA LEU A 304 -9.90 -0.80 -3.44
C LEU A 304 -8.79 -1.85 -3.28
N ALA A 305 -7.57 -1.50 -3.64
CA ALA A 305 -6.43 -2.40 -3.50
C ALA A 305 -6.08 -2.67 -2.02
N PRO A 306 -5.45 -3.80 -1.71
CA PRO A 306 -5.34 -4.30 -0.33
C PRO A 306 -4.69 -3.34 0.66
N ARG A 307 -3.70 -2.58 0.23
CA ARG A 307 -2.93 -1.66 1.09
C ARG A 307 -3.35 -0.20 0.95
N ASP A 308 -4.26 0.10 0.02
CA ASP A 308 -4.70 1.47 -0.21
C ASP A 308 -5.69 1.95 0.84
N ARG A 309 -5.57 3.24 1.21
CA ARG A 309 -6.40 3.96 2.17
C ARG A 309 -7.11 5.15 1.54
N GLN A 310 -7.03 5.27 0.21
CA GLN A 310 -7.62 6.38 -0.50
C GLN A 310 -8.12 5.98 -1.88
N VAL A 311 -9.15 6.70 -2.29
CA VAL A 311 -9.74 6.63 -3.63
C VAL A 311 -9.65 8.02 -4.25
N THR A 312 -9.08 8.09 -5.44
CA THR A 312 -8.96 9.35 -6.17
C THR A 312 -9.82 9.33 -7.43
N VAL A 313 -10.69 10.33 -7.59
CA VAL A 313 -11.52 10.47 -8.78
C VAL A 313 -11.02 11.62 -9.63
N ARG A 314 -10.47 11.28 -10.79
CA ARG A 314 -9.83 12.22 -11.71
C ARG A 314 -10.70 12.45 -12.94
N PRO A 315 -10.95 13.72 -13.36
CA PRO A 315 -11.59 13.96 -14.65
C PRO A 315 -10.69 13.45 -15.77
N LEU A 316 -11.29 12.74 -16.71
CA LEU A 316 -10.60 12.43 -17.97
C LEU A 316 -10.65 13.69 -18.82
N ALA A 317 -9.45 14.20 -19.15
CA ALA A 317 -9.38 15.29 -20.12
C ALA A 317 -10.08 14.84 -21.42
N SER A 318 -11.00 15.66 -21.93
CA SER A 318 -11.48 15.53 -23.29
C SER A 318 -10.25 15.74 -24.19
N GLY A 319 -9.56 14.65 -24.51
CA GLY A 319 -8.28 14.71 -25.22
C GLY A 319 -8.49 15.38 -26.57
N PRO A 320 -7.50 16.11 -27.07
CA PRO A 320 -7.52 16.52 -28.47
C PRO A 320 -7.66 15.26 -29.31
N ALA A 321 -8.51 15.35 -30.35
CA ALA A 321 -8.73 14.28 -31.31
C ALA A 321 -7.43 13.58 -31.68
N ARG A 322 -7.46 12.25 -31.82
CA ARG A 322 -6.29 11.38 -32.13
C ARG A 322 -5.37 12.08 -33.12
N ARG A 323 -4.29 12.64 -32.59
CA ARG A 323 -3.27 13.28 -33.44
C ARG A 323 -2.60 12.18 -34.25
N HIS A 324 -2.41 12.46 -35.53
CA HIS A 324 -1.71 11.56 -36.44
C HIS A 324 -0.37 11.13 -35.78
N TRP A 325 -0.08 9.83 -35.77
CA TRP A 325 1.12 9.26 -35.15
C TRP A 325 2.44 9.97 -35.59
N PHE A 326 2.50 10.46 -36.84
CA PHE A 326 3.64 11.17 -37.38
C PHE A 326 3.86 12.54 -36.68
N ALA A 327 2.81 13.28 -36.42
CA ALA A 327 2.88 14.53 -35.66
C ALA A 327 3.32 14.31 -34.22
N ALA A 328 2.93 13.16 -33.60
CA ALA A 328 3.40 12.76 -32.31
C ALA A 328 4.88 12.37 -32.28
N ALA A 329 5.36 11.66 -33.34
CA ALA A 329 6.76 11.29 -33.49
C ALA A 329 7.66 12.51 -33.69
N LEU A 330 7.25 13.47 -34.54
CA LEU A 330 8.00 14.71 -34.80
C LEU A 330 8.16 15.57 -33.54
N ARG A 331 7.12 15.61 -32.68
CA ARG A 331 7.17 16.29 -31.39
C ARG A 331 8.10 15.61 -30.39
N ARG A 332 8.16 14.26 -30.39
CA ARG A 332 9.11 13.51 -29.57
C ARG A 332 10.56 13.78 -30.02
N ALA A 333 10.80 13.80 -31.32
CA ALA A 333 12.13 14.08 -31.88
C ALA A 333 12.61 15.53 -31.62
N GLY A 334 11.69 16.49 -31.50
CA GLY A 334 12.00 17.89 -31.25
C GLY A 334 11.92 18.32 -29.76
N ARG A 335 11.66 17.42 -28.82
CA ARG A 335 11.73 17.77 -27.40
C ARG A 335 13.20 17.90 -27.00
N PRO A 336 13.64 19.08 -26.50
CA PRO A 336 14.92 19.17 -25.85
C PRO A 336 14.91 18.17 -24.68
N LEU A 337 16.02 17.48 -24.46
CA LEU A 337 16.22 16.67 -23.24
C LEU A 337 15.81 17.54 -22.05
N PRO A 338 14.82 17.13 -21.25
CA PRO A 338 14.40 17.96 -20.13
C PRO A 338 15.61 18.17 -19.23
N VAL A 339 15.94 19.41 -18.98
CA VAL A 339 16.87 19.76 -17.90
C VAL A 339 16.18 19.29 -16.64
N ILE A 340 16.68 18.20 -16.05
CA ILE A 340 16.13 17.65 -14.83
C ILE A 340 16.34 18.72 -13.75
N PRO A 341 15.29 19.30 -13.19
CA PRO A 341 15.45 20.28 -12.12
C PRO A 341 15.97 19.55 -10.88
N THR A 342 17.30 19.53 -10.69
CA THR A 342 17.96 18.83 -9.58
C THR A 342 17.36 19.23 -8.24
N ALA A 343 17.04 20.52 -8.06
CA ALA A 343 16.40 21.03 -6.84
C ALA A 343 15.01 20.40 -6.60
N ALA A 344 14.20 20.19 -7.64
CA ALA A 344 12.89 19.53 -7.49
C ALA A 344 13.05 18.04 -7.18
N LEU A 345 14.03 17.37 -7.81
CA LEU A 345 14.34 15.97 -7.53
C LEU A 345 14.87 15.76 -6.11
N ASP A 346 15.73 16.64 -5.61
CA ASP A 346 16.25 16.58 -4.25
C ASP A 346 15.12 16.69 -3.22
N GLN A 347 14.10 17.50 -3.51
CA GLN A 347 12.89 17.58 -2.69
C GLN A 347 12.00 16.32 -2.86
N ALA A 348 11.83 15.83 -4.08
CA ALA A 348 10.98 14.67 -4.37
C ALA A 348 11.53 13.36 -3.81
N LEU A 349 12.82 13.25 -3.60
CA LEU A 349 13.51 12.05 -3.08
C LEU A 349 14.08 12.24 -1.66
N ALA A 350 13.74 13.34 -0.99
CA ALA A 350 13.89 13.60 0.45
C ALA A 350 15.17 13.06 1.12
N GLY A 351 16.35 13.37 0.55
CA GLY A 351 17.65 13.01 1.15
C GLY A 351 18.37 11.83 0.48
N LEU A 352 17.78 11.22 -0.52
CA LEU A 352 18.48 10.34 -1.45
C LEU A 352 19.36 11.17 -2.40
N PRO A 353 20.48 10.62 -2.91
CA PRO A 353 21.31 11.29 -3.91
C PRO A 353 20.60 11.30 -5.29
N ALA A 354 19.58 12.15 -5.40
CA ALA A 354 18.56 12.13 -6.45
C ALA A 354 19.12 12.08 -7.88
N ALA A 355 20.04 12.98 -8.23
CA ALA A 355 20.59 13.05 -9.58
C ALA A 355 21.40 11.79 -9.95
N ALA A 356 22.14 11.21 -8.99
CA ALA A 356 22.89 9.98 -9.20
C ALA A 356 21.97 8.78 -9.34
N LEU A 357 20.95 8.67 -8.48
CA LEU A 357 19.96 7.59 -8.53
C LEU A 357 19.20 7.59 -9.86
N VAL A 358 18.69 8.74 -10.30
CA VAL A 358 17.97 8.85 -11.58
C VAL A 358 18.85 8.45 -12.77
N ARG A 359 20.16 8.77 -12.76
CA ARG A 359 21.09 8.33 -13.80
C ARG A 359 21.31 6.82 -13.75
N ALA A 360 21.49 6.24 -12.57
CA ALA A 360 21.65 4.79 -12.41
C ALA A 360 20.41 4.04 -12.90
N LEU A 361 19.21 4.51 -12.54
CA LEU A 361 17.94 3.95 -13.01
C LEU A 361 17.84 4.03 -14.54
N GLY A 362 18.12 5.19 -15.12
CA GLY A 362 18.06 5.42 -16.56
C GLY A 362 19.10 4.63 -17.37
N ALA A 363 20.26 4.36 -16.79
CA ALA A 363 21.30 3.52 -17.40
C ALA A 363 21.06 2.02 -17.21
N GLY A 364 20.13 1.62 -16.32
CA GLY A 364 19.96 0.22 -15.91
C GLY A 364 21.16 -0.33 -15.16
N ASP A 365 21.88 0.53 -14.43
CA ASP A 365 23.06 0.17 -13.61
C ASP A 365 22.61 -0.31 -12.24
N ASP A 366 22.45 -1.64 -12.12
CA ASP A 366 21.93 -2.28 -10.92
C ASP A 366 22.85 -2.06 -9.72
N GLU A 367 24.18 -2.15 -9.91
CA GLU A 367 25.15 -1.98 -8.83
C GLU A 367 25.16 -0.56 -8.26
N SER A 368 25.15 0.45 -9.13
CA SER A 368 25.04 1.83 -8.69
C SER A 368 23.70 2.13 -8.05
N ALA A 369 22.59 1.60 -8.58
CA ALA A 369 21.27 1.77 -7.99
C ALA A 369 21.21 1.18 -6.57
N ILE A 370 21.76 -0.02 -6.34
CA ILE A 370 21.87 -0.65 -5.02
C ILE A 370 22.65 0.26 -4.06
N ARG A 371 23.83 0.72 -4.46
CA ARG A 371 24.67 1.61 -3.62
C ARG A 371 23.97 2.93 -3.25
N LEU A 372 23.11 3.41 -4.14
CA LEU A 372 22.36 4.66 -3.97
C LEU A 372 21.03 4.49 -3.20
N GLY A 373 20.70 3.27 -2.76
CA GLY A 373 19.58 3.00 -1.87
C GLY A 373 18.31 2.48 -2.55
N ALA A 374 18.37 2.04 -3.81
CA ALA A 374 17.21 1.52 -4.54
C ALA A 374 16.51 0.36 -3.83
N LEU A 375 17.25 -0.49 -3.08
CA LEU A 375 16.68 -1.62 -2.34
C LEU A 375 15.70 -1.21 -1.22
N SER A 376 15.75 0.04 -0.77
CA SER A 376 14.82 0.56 0.24
C SER A 376 13.53 1.13 -0.38
N LEU A 377 13.46 1.24 -1.71
CA LEU A 377 12.40 1.93 -2.43
C LEU A 377 11.49 0.96 -3.17
N VAL A 378 10.26 1.40 -3.40
CA VAL A 378 9.32 0.81 -4.36
C VAL A 378 8.73 1.93 -5.24
N GLU A 379 7.89 1.58 -6.19
CA GLU A 379 7.32 2.49 -7.18
C GLU A 379 6.65 3.72 -6.55
N GLN A 380 5.92 3.53 -5.47
CA GLN A 380 5.23 4.59 -4.73
C GLN A 380 6.20 5.69 -4.25
N ASP A 381 7.41 5.30 -3.84
CA ASP A 381 8.41 6.22 -3.31
C ASP A 381 8.97 7.17 -4.40
N LEU A 382 8.84 6.81 -5.68
CA LEU A 382 9.28 7.61 -6.83
C LEU A 382 8.16 8.40 -7.51
N ALA A 383 6.90 8.26 -7.09
CA ALA A 383 5.75 8.86 -7.78
C ALA A 383 5.83 10.39 -7.88
N LEU A 384 6.35 11.07 -6.84
CA LEU A 384 6.57 12.52 -6.91
C LEU A 384 7.71 12.89 -7.88
N ALA A 385 8.76 12.07 -7.96
CA ALA A 385 9.85 12.27 -8.91
C ALA A 385 9.38 12.01 -10.35
N ASP A 386 8.52 11.02 -10.58
CA ASP A 386 7.86 10.79 -11.87
C ASP A 386 7.05 12.02 -12.32
N TYR A 387 6.24 12.56 -11.39
CA TYR A 387 5.47 13.77 -11.67
C TYR A 387 6.37 14.98 -12.01
N ALA A 388 7.46 15.16 -11.26
CA ALA A 388 8.38 16.28 -11.45
C ALA A 388 9.19 16.19 -12.74
N THR A 389 9.54 14.99 -13.18
CA THR A 389 10.41 14.77 -14.35
C THR A 389 9.64 14.48 -15.63
N ALA A 390 8.41 13.95 -15.52
CA ALA A 390 7.66 13.37 -16.64
C ALA A 390 8.53 12.44 -17.51
N ALA A 391 9.38 11.64 -16.85
CA ALA A 391 10.30 10.71 -17.52
C ALA A 391 9.53 9.65 -18.32
N GLU A 392 10.07 9.24 -19.47
CA GLU A 392 9.56 8.14 -20.31
C GLU A 392 10.68 7.14 -20.60
N PRO A 393 10.63 5.90 -20.05
CA PRO A 393 9.64 5.40 -19.11
C PRO A 393 9.71 6.09 -17.73
N PRO A 394 8.65 6.04 -16.90
CA PRO A 394 8.66 6.59 -15.54
C PRO A 394 9.80 6.01 -14.69
N LEU A 395 10.33 6.79 -13.76
CA LEU A 395 11.40 6.35 -12.84
C LEU A 395 10.96 5.17 -11.98
N SER A 396 9.69 5.14 -11.58
CA SER A 396 9.08 4.02 -10.87
C SER A 396 9.13 2.72 -11.67
N ALA A 397 8.86 2.78 -12.99
CA ALA A 397 8.97 1.62 -13.87
C ALA A 397 10.43 1.20 -14.11
N GLN A 398 11.36 2.15 -14.17
CA GLN A 398 12.79 1.87 -14.27
C GLN A 398 13.30 1.19 -12.99
N LEU A 399 12.87 1.67 -11.81
CA LEU A 399 13.17 1.03 -10.51
C LEU A 399 12.65 -0.41 -10.50
N ARG A 400 11.37 -0.63 -10.88
CA ARG A 400 10.80 -1.98 -10.92
C ARG A 400 11.62 -2.92 -11.80
N ALA A 401 12.00 -2.48 -12.99
CA ALA A 401 12.83 -3.30 -13.90
C ALA A 401 14.18 -3.67 -13.29
N ILE A 402 14.80 -2.79 -12.51
CA ILE A 402 16.04 -3.07 -11.77
C ILE A 402 15.77 -4.10 -10.65
N LEU A 403 14.74 -3.88 -9.82
CA LEU A 403 14.42 -4.78 -8.72
C LEU A 403 14.06 -6.19 -9.22
N ASP A 404 13.33 -6.30 -10.33
CA ASP A 404 12.98 -7.60 -10.93
C ASP A 404 14.22 -8.34 -11.45
N ARG A 405 15.22 -7.64 -12.02
CA ARG A 405 16.48 -8.26 -12.44
C ARG A 405 17.29 -8.75 -11.25
N ILE A 406 17.39 -7.92 -10.19
CA ILE A 406 18.08 -8.29 -8.96
C ILE A 406 17.40 -9.50 -8.31
N GLU A 407 16.07 -9.50 -8.24
CA GLU A 407 15.32 -10.63 -7.68
C GLU A 407 15.58 -11.91 -8.46
N ALA A 408 15.56 -11.84 -9.80
CA ALA A 408 15.82 -13.00 -10.66
C ALA A 408 17.26 -13.53 -10.56
N ALA A 409 18.24 -12.66 -10.24
CA ALA A 409 19.65 -13.06 -10.13
C ALA A 409 19.99 -13.61 -8.74
N GLU A 410 19.43 -13.04 -7.67
CA GLU A 410 19.85 -13.28 -6.29
C GLU A 410 18.93 -14.24 -5.53
N VAL A 411 17.69 -14.39 -6.00
CA VAL A 411 16.69 -15.18 -5.29
C VAL A 411 16.32 -16.42 -6.11
N PRO A 412 16.69 -17.64 -5.67
CA PRO A 412 16.29 -18.87 -6.33
C PRO A 412 14.77 -19.00 -6.40
N ALA A 413 14.26 -19.44 -7.56
CA ALA A 413 12.83 -19.60 -7.83
C ALA A 413 12.16 -20.65 -6.91
#